data_c5125c066f90a7b57972dd71bb5cdf67
#
_entry.id   c5125c066f90a7b57972dd71bb5cdf67
#
_cell.length_a   1.000
_cell.length_b   1.000
_cell.length_c   1.000
_cell.angle_alpha   90.00
_cell.angle_beta   90.00
_cell.angle_gamma   90.00
#
_symmetry.space_group_name_H-M   'P 1'
#
loop_
_entity.id
_entity.type
_entity.pdbx_description
1 polymer ?
#
loop_
_entity_poly.entity_id
_entity_poly.type
_entity_poly.pdbx_seq_one_letter_code
_entity_poly.pdbx_strand_id
1 'polypeptide(L)'
;MKRSRKTKRNYTYRTMRDEREYGLYWYSGLWNILRPILIACATLVVVIGLIYTGWTKIYDGFLSPMEPGSTEEVGFTVENGQSLTKVSNNLEAAGLIHNRSVFKYYCDFAGMGQKIQAGSYKLTRSMTMSEIADQLTTGDGNPIVRNITLIPGWTVEDFAEKLASDGVVADKNAFLELCKTGDAFMDYYYIADVKATANASKRRYILEGYLAPNTYEVYMTATDEEILRKLLSQTEAVFPADYQTRATELGMTMDEVITLASLIEKEAKAADFTKVSAVFHNRLKQNIKLGSDVTIHYITGVRKMNLTNSDLQIDSPYNTYKYAGLPVGPICNPSAEAITAALYPDETYVAENYLYFCSKDPESGELYFSKTQAEHDQAVAIYAPLWQAYDESRGIE
;
A
#
# COMPACT_ATOMS: atom_id res chain seq x y z
N MET A 1 91.95 42.56 62.29
CA MET A 1 90.53 42.50 62.20
C MET A 1 90.02 43.41 61.10
N LYS A 2 89.72 42.87 59.86
CA LYS A 2 89.19 43.67 58.76
C LYS A 2 87.68 43.32 58.62
N ARG A 3 86.83 44.24 58.93
CA ARG A 3 85.35 44.14 58.71
C ARG A 3 85.07 44.27 57.21
N SER A 4 84.58 43.25 56.63
CA SER A 4 84.03 43.24 55.26
C SER A 4 82.81 44.13 55.21
N ARG A 5 82.87 45.20 54.44
CA ARG A 5 81.71 46.04 54.08
C ARG A 5 80.81 45.24 53.14
N LYS A 6 79.66 44.84 53.61
CA LYS A 6 78.61 44.40 52.71
C LYS A 6 78.14 45.57 51.85
N THR A 7 78.48 45.60 50.59
CA THR A 7 77.91 46.51 49.58
C THR A 7 76.42 46.28 49.48
N LYS A 8 75.60 47.28 49.79
CA LYS A 8 74.13 47.26 49.48
C LYS A 8 73.99 47.25 48.00
N ARG A 9 73.47 46.15 47.42
CA ARG A 9 73.08 46.10 46.02
C ARG A 9 71.83 47.02 45.86
N ASN A 10 71.92 48.02 44.98
CA ASN A 10 70.82 48.87 44.58
C ASN A 10 69.98 48.06 43.59
N TYR A 11 68.87 47.59 44.05
CA TYR A 11 67.86 46.87 43.21
C TYR A 11 67.11 47.92 42.38
N THR A 12 67.34 47.90 41.05
CA THR A 12 66.51 48.61 40.10
C THR A 12 65.39 47.63 39.60
N TYR A 13 64.33 48.20 39.05
CA TYR A 13 63.26 47.39 38.50
C TYR A 13 63.76 46.36 37.47
N ARG A 14 64.77 46.69 36.72
CA ARG A 14 65.39 45.83 35.74
C ARG A 14 66.12 44.65 36.37
N THR A 15 66.94 44.88 37.44
CA THR A 15 67.61 43.84 38.20
C THR A 15 66.65 42.92 38.93
N MET A 16 65.58 43.45 39.40
CA MET A 16 64.49 42.62 40.02
C MET A 16 63.81 41.75 38.93
N ARG A 17 63.61 42.24 37.73
CA ARG A 17 63.08 41.50 36.60
C ARG A 17 64.00 40.38 36.15
N ASP A 18 65.35 40.71 35.98
CA ASP A 18 66.35 39.75 35.57
C ASP A 18 66.54 38.64 36.64
N GLU A 19 66.51 39.01 37.95
CA GLU A 19 66.55 38.05 39.04
C GLU A 19 65.30 37.18 39.07
N ARG A 20 64.15 37.66 38.68
CA ARG A 20 62.92 36.85 38.53
C ARG A 20 62.97 35.97 37.25
N GLU A 21 63.55 36.44 36.17
CA GLU A 21 63.61 35.72 34.91
C GLU A 21 64.69 34.67 34.88
N TYR A 22 65.87 34.94 35.53
CA TYR A 22 67.02 34.03 35.53
C TYR A 22 67.36 33.42 36.89
N GLY A 23 66.69 33.77 37.90
CA GLY A 23 66.56 33.12 39.21
C GLY A 23 67.89 32.91 39.98
N LEU A 24 67.88 33.35 41.23
CA LEU A 24 68.98 33.12 42.19
C LEU A 24 68.92 31.68 42.78
N TYR A 25 67.98 30.90 42.38
CA TYR A 25 67.74 29.57 42.96
C TYR A 25 68.12 28.47 41.97
N TRP A 26 68.60 27.35 42.48
CA TRP A 26 69.04 26.20 41.69
C TRP A 26 67.90 25.61 40.80
N TYR A 27 66.67 25.85 41.12
CA TYR A 27 65.51 25.35 40.38
C TYR A 27 64.98 26.31 39.30
N SER A 28 65.62 27.46 39.14
CA SER A 28 65.14 28.48 38.18
C SER A 28 65.20 28.02 36.70
N GLY A 29 66.16 27.17 36.35
CA GLY A 29 66.17 26.54 35.02
C GLY A 29 65.00 25.58 34.79
N LEU A 30 64.68 24.83 35.83
CA LEU A 30 63.53 23.91 35.78
C LEU A 30 62.22 24.70 35.75
N TRP A 31 62.11 25.80 36.49
CA TRP A 31 60.92 26.65 36.50
C TRP A 31 60.65 27.33 35.14
N ASN A 32 61.68 27.73 34.42
CA ASN A 32 61.55 28.33 33.10
C ASN A 32 61.00 27.35 32.07
N ILE A 33 61.22 26.02 32.28
CA ILE A 33 60.65 24.97 31.44
C ILE A 33 59.23 24.57 31.94
N LEU A 34 59.07 24.44 33.21
CA LEU A 34 57.78 23.99 33.81
C LEU A 34 56.68 25.06 33.73
N ARG A 35 57.02 26.33 33.86
CA ARG A 35 56.05 27.43 33.83
C ARG A 35 55.21 27.50 32.54
N PRO A 36 55.81 27.50 31.33
CA PRO A 36 55.01 27.50 30.10
C PRO A 36 54.15 26.23 29.98
N ILE A 37 54.63 25.08 30.43
CA ILE A 37 53.89 23.80 30.42
C ILE A 37 52.70 23.91 31.37
N LEU A 38 52.88 24.39 32.60
CA LEU A 38 51.82 24.59 33.55
C LEU A 38 50.78 25.61 33.06
N ILE A 39 51.20 26.69 32.42
CA ILE A 39 50.29 27.67 31.83
C ILE A 39 49.49 27.00 30.70
N ALA A 40 50.15 26.23 29.81
CA ALA A 40 49.49 25.53 28.73
C ALA A 40 48.50 24.51 29.27
N CYS A 41 48.87 23.71 30.28
CA CYS A 41 47.95 22.76 30.95
C CYS A 41 46.78 23.47 31.61
N ALA A 42 47.02 24.56 32.32
CA ALA A 42 45.94 25.34 32.95
C ALA A 42 44.99 25.94 31.91
N THR A 43 45.54 26.49 30.81
CA THR A 43 44.73 26.99 29.71
C THR A 43 43.91 25.89 29.07
N LEU A 44 44.52 24.71 28.84
CA LEU A 44 43.80 23.56 28.28
C LEU A 44 42.65 23.11 29.18
N VAL A 45 42.88 23.04 30.49
CA VAL A 45 41.84 22.68 31.47
C VAL A 45 40.67 23.69 31.46
N VAL A 46 40.97 24.99 31.39
CA VAL A 46 39.95 26.03 31.29
C VAL A 46 39.19 25.93 29.97
N VAL A 47 39.86 25.70 28.84
CA VAL A 47 39.22 25.53 27.53
C VAL A 47 38.33 24.29 27.52
N ILE A 48 38.81 23.16 28.03
CA ILE A 48 38.03 21.94 28.14
C ILE A 48 36.80 22.19 29.06
N GLY A 49 36.99 22.87 30.20
CA GLY A 49 35.93 23.22 31.11
C GLY A 49 34.86 24.11 30.47
N LEU A 50 35.24 25.09 29.66
CA LEU A 50 34.33 25.94 28.91
C LEU A 50 33.58 25.17 27.82
N ILE A 51 34.27 24.30 27.07
CA ILE A 51 33.66 23.44 26.07
C ILE A 51 32.68 22.48 26.75
N TYR A 52 33.07 21.83 27.84
CA TYR A 52 32.20 20.94 28.59
C TYR A 52 30.95 21.63 29.13
N THR A 53 31.15 22.81 29.76
CA THR A 53 30.02 23.60 30.27
C THR A 53 29.10 24.11 29.17
N GLY A 54 29.67 24.52 28.02
CA GLY A 54 28.90 24.91 26.84
C GLY A 54 28.12 23.73 26.27
N TRP A 55 28.77 22.58 26.17
CA TRP A 55 28.14 21.34 25.68
C TRP A 55 26.98 20.88 26.59
N THR A 56 27.19 20.82 27.91
CA THR A 56 26.14 20.43 28.86
C THR A 56 24.93 21.36 28.79
N LYS A 57 25.14 22.66 28.69
CA LYS A 57 24.02 23.63 28.52
C LYS A 57 23.25 23.45 27.21
N ILE A 58 23.94 23.12 26.10
CA ILE A 58 23.29 22.82 24.82
C ILE A 58 22.55 21.50 24.91
N TYR A 59 23.19 20.49 25.47
CA TYR A 59 22.57 19.18 25.62
C TYR A 59 21.32 19.22 26.50
N ASP A 60 21.42 19.78 27.73
CA ASP A 60 20.32 19.85 28.68
C ASP A 60 19.21 20.80 28.22
N GLY A 61 19.54 21.85 27.48
CA GLY A 61 18.55 22.83 27.01
C GLY A 61 17.83 22.46 25.73
N PHE A 62 18.36 21.55 24.90
CA PHE A 62 17.82 21.30 23.57
C PHE A 62 17.77 19.82 23.14
N LEU A 63 18.68 18.97 23.60
CA LEU A 63 18.83 17.61 23.12
C LEU A 63 18.34 16.56 24.13
N SER A 64 18.32 16.90 25.41
CA SER A 64 17.88 15.98 26.47
C SER A 64 16.38 15.70 26.40
N PRO A 65 15.90 14.63 27.03
CA PRO A 65 14.48 14.38 27.22
C PRO A 65 13.77 15.53 27.96
N MET A 66 12.50 15.77 27.63
CA MET A 66 11.67 16.76 28.32
C MET A 66 11.45 16.37 29.80
N GLU A 67 11.20 15.08 30.06
CA GLU A 67 10.98 14.51 31.38
C GLU A 67 11.73 13.16 31.50
N PRO A 68 13.01 13.15 31.94
CA PRO A 68 13.77 11.91 32.08
C PRO A 68 13.06 10.89 33.00
N GLY A 69 12.83 9.69 32.50
CA GLY A 69 12.19 8.61 33.24
C GLY A 69 10.65 8.61 33.20
N SER A 70 10.01 9.52 32.47
CA SER A 70 8.57 9.45 32.22
C SER A 70 8.22 8.24 31.38
N THR A 71 7.24 7.45 31.80
CA THR A 71 6.68 6.31 31.07
C THR A 71 5.36 6.63 30.41
N GLU A 72 4.90 7.88 30.51
CA GLU A 72 3.65 8.33 29.91
C GLU A 72 3.79 8.36 28.39
N GLU A 73 2.95 7.56 27.70
CA GLU A 73 2.87 7.56 26.25
C GLU A 73 2.01 8.74 25.77
N VAL A 74 2.60 9.58 24.91
CA VAL A 74 1.93 10.67 24.23
C VAL A 74 1.65 10.24 22.78
N GLY A 75 0.38 10.17 22.40
CA GLY A 75 -0.01 9.89 21.01
C GLY A 75 0.37 11.08 20.12
N PHE A 76 1.19 10.83 19.10
CA PHE A 76 1.62 11.84 18.14
C PHE A 76 1.34 11.39 16.72
N THR A 77 0.63 12.20 15.94
CA THR A 77 0.25 11.87 14.56
C THR A 77 0.99 12.76 13.56
N VAL A 78 1.63 12.14 12.58
CA VAL A 78 2.18 12.78 11.39
C VAL A 78 1.25 12.50 10.23
N GLU A 79 0.64 13.54 9.67
CA GLU A 79 -0.26 13.43 8.51
C GLU A 79 0.54 13.30 7.22
N ASN A 80 -0.09 12.71 6.19
CA ASN A 80 0.55 12.60 4.88
C ASN A 80 0.87 13.97 4.28
N GLY A 81 2.09 14.12 3.76
CA GLY A 81 2.54 15.37 3.16
C GLY A 81 2.84 16.50 4.16
N GLN A 82 2.80 16.25 5.46
CA GLN A 82 3.24 17.24 6.43
C GLN A 82 4.71 17.59 6.27
N SER A 83 5.00 18.88 6.15
CA SER A 83 6.39 19.34 6.09
C SER A 83 7.11 19.11 7.43
N LEU A 84 8.42 18.91 7.40
CA LEU A 84 9.27 18.81 8.59
C LEU A 84 9.04 19.99 9.56
N THR A 85 8.81 21.19 9.02
CA THR A 85 8.48 22.38 9.84
C THR A 85 7.18 22.19 10.61
N LYS A 86 6.14 21.62 9.99
CA LYS A 86 4.84 21.38 10.65
C LYS A 86 4.98 20.30 11.71
N VAL A 87 5.70 19.20 11.40
CA VAL A 87 6.01 18.12 12.36
C VAL A 87 6.76 18.68 13.58
N SER A 88 7.81 19.47 13.36
CA SER A 88 8.59 20.11 14.45
C SER A 88 7.74 21.01 15.34
N ASN A 89 6.83 21.78 14.75
CA ASN A 89 5.89 22.62 15.51
C ASN A 89 4.95 21.80 16.38
N ASN A 90 4.43 20.69 15.84
CA ASN A 90 3.50 19.81 16.55
C ASN A 90 4.21 19.07 17.70
N LEU A 91 5.47 18.62 17.50
CA LEU A 91 6.29 18.01 18.56
C LEU A 91 6.54 18.96 19.74
N GLU A 92 6.89 20.22 19.45
CA GLU A 92 7.08 21.25 20.47
C GLU A 92 5.77 21.54 21.21
N ALA A 93 4.65 21.68 20.48
CA ALA A 93 3.33 21.91 21.06
C ALA A 93 2.85 20.73 21.93
N ALA A 94 3.23 19.50 21.59
CA ALA A 94 2.94 18.30 22.38
C ALA A 94 3.88 18.12 23.60
N GLY A 95 4.88 18.99 23.76
CA GLY A 95 5.85 18.92 24.85
C GLY A 95 6.77 17.69 24.75
N LEU A 96 7.08 17.27 23.53
CA LEU A 96 7.96 16.12 23.24
C LEU A 96 9.40 16.55 22.94
N ILE A 97 9.60 17.80 22.53
CA ILE A 97 10.91 18.40 22.27
C ILE A 97 10.99 19.81 22.85
N HIS A 98 12.21 20.24 23.20
CA HIS A 98 12.44 21.57 23.76
C HIS A 98 12.32 22.70 22.73
N ASN A 99 12.72 22.46 21.47
CA ASN A 99 12.76 23.52 20.47
C ASN A 99 12.62 22.96 19.04
N ARG A 100 11.58 23.43 18.35
CA ARG A 100 11.25 23.06 16.96
C ARG A 100 12.34 23.35 15.94
N SER A 101 13.05 24.50 16.11
CA SER A 101 14.08 24.90 15.17
C SER A 101 15.32 23.99 15.28
N VAL A 102 15.68 23.64 16.51
CA VAL A 102 16.81 22.71 16.75
C VAL A 102 16.47 21.32 16.20
N PHE A 103 15.25 20.80 16.42
CA PHE A 103 14.80 19.54 15.86
C PHE A 103 14.84 19.54 14.34
N LYS A 104 14.33 20.61 13.71
CA LYS A 104 14.36 20.76 12.25
C LYS A 104 15.78 20.73 11.71
N TYR A 105 16.69 21.56 12.28
CA TYR A 105 18.09 21.58 11.83
C TYR A 105 18.80 20.23 12.07
N TYR A 106 18.49 19.56 13.16
CA TYR A 106 18.99 18.23 13.44
C TYR A 106 18.59 17.23 12.35
N CYS A 107 17.29 17.15 12.03
CA CYS A 107 16.78 16.26 10.98
C CYS A 107 17.32 16.61 9.59
N ASP A 108 17.42 17.89 9.25
CA ASP A 108 18.00 18.35 7.98
C ASP A 108 19.48 17.95 7.86
N PHE A 109 20.27 18.17 8.92
CA PHE A 109 21.69 17.82 8.96
C PHE A 109 21.95 16.31 8.94
N ALA A 110 21.11 15.54 9.64
CA ALA A 110 21.19 14.07 9.66
C ALA A 110 20.61 13.42 8.38
N GLY A 111 20.05 14.19 7.44
CA GLY A 111 19.41 13.66 6.23
C GLY A 111 18.12 12.87 6.52
N MET A 112 17.49 13.16 7.64
CA MET A 112 16.27 12.49 8.10
C MET A 112 14.99 13.21 7.66
N GLY A 113 15.07 14.47 7.27
CA GLY A 113 13.90 15.32 7.00
C GLY A 113 12.95 14.78 5.93
N GLN A 114 13.47 14.07 4.93
CA GLN A 114 12.68 13.42 3.87
C GLN A 114 12.29 11.97 4.19
N LYS A 115 12.76 11.43 5.31
CA LYS A 115 12.51 10.04 5.72
C LYS A 115 11.44 9.94 6.80
N ILE A 116 10.95 11.06 7.31
CA ILE A 116 9.86 11.07 8.30
C ILE A 116 8.62 10.48 7.65
N GLN A 117 8.11 9.42 8.27
CA GLN A 117 6.95 8.70 7.78
C GLN A 117 5.67 9.23 8.43
N ALA A 118 4.60 9.29 7.66
CA ALA A 118 3.30 9.58 8.20
C ALA A 118 2.77 8.38 8.99
N GLY A 119 2.11 8.65 10.12
CA GLY A 119 1.61 7.59 11.00
C GLY A 119 1.23 8.13 12.37
N SER A 120 0.69 7.26 13.23
CA SER A 120 0.49 7.52 14.66
C SER A 120 1.61 6.87 15.45
N TYR A 121 2.28 7.67 16.24
CA TYR A 121 3.41 7.28 17.05
C TYR A 121 3.03 7.35 18.52
N LYS A 122 3.56 6.43 19.33
CA LYS A 122 3.54 6.48 20.78
C LYS A 122 4.92 6.96 21.24
N LEU A 123 5.02 8.23 21.50
CA LEU A 123 6.27 8.85 21.96
C LEU A 123 6.18 9.09 23.46
N THR A 124 7.31 9.09 24.17
CA THR A 124 7.35 9.43 25.58
C THR A 124 8.20 10.70 25.79
N ARG A 125 7.90 11.46 26.83
CA ARG A 125 8.69 12.63 27.20
C ARG A 125 10.08 12.28 27.74
N SER A 126 10.33 10.98 27.97
CA SER A 126 11.65 10.45 28.32
C SER A 126 12.55 10.18 27.12
N MET A 127 12.03 10.31 25.91
CA MET A 127 12.83 10.15 24.68
C MET A 127 13.66 11.40 24.42
N THR A 128 14.89 11.18 23.98
CA THR A 128 15.76 12.22 23.43
C THR A 128 15.26 12.68 22.06
N MET A 129 15.69 13.86 21.63
CA MET A 129 15.39 14.36 20.29
C MET A 129 15.81 13.37 19.18
N SER A 130 16.95 12.68 19.34
CA SER A 130 17.41 11.70 18.35
C SER A 130 16.54 10.45 18.32
N GLU A 131 16.12 9.93 19.48
CA GLU A 131 15.20 8.78 19.55
C GLU A 131 13.84 9.08 18.93
N ILE A 132 13.32 10.30 19.15
CA ILE A 132 12.10 10.76 18.48
C ILE A 132 12.30 10.81 16.97
N ALA A 133 13.39 11.41 16.48
CA ALA A 133 13.69 11.47 15.05
C ALA A 133 13.85 10.08 14.43
N ASP A 134 14.53 9.17 15.12
CA ASP A 134 14.71 7.79 14.68
C ASP A 134 13.35 7.07 14.60
N GLN A 135 12.50 7.17 15.62
CA GLN A 135 11.16 6.57 15.57
C GLN A 135 10.30 7.11 14.42
N LEU A 136 10.36 8.42 14.15
CA LEU A 136 9.61 9.02 13.07
C LEU A 136 10.14 8.64 11.67
N THR A 137 11.39 8.19 11.57
CA THR A 137 12.04 7.83 10.29
C THR A 137 12.13 6.33 10.05
N THR A 138 12.22 5.50 11.09
CA THR A 138 12.27 4.04 10.98
C THR A 138 10.88 3.41 10.82
N GLY A 139 9.82 4.18 11.12
CA GLY A 139 8.46 3.68 10.96
C GLY A 139 8.00 2.71 12.05
N ASP A 140 8.69 2.64 13.20
CA ASP A 140 8.22 1.91 14.39
C ASP A 140 7.00 2.59 15.05
N GLY A 141 6.55 3.70 14.48
CA GLY A 141 5.22 4.23 14.74
C GLY A 141 4.20 3.23 14.25
N ASN A 142 3.17 2.97 15.05
CA ASN A 142 2.04 2.18 14.60
C ASN A 142 1.39 2.96 13.43
N PRO A 143 1.65 2.58 12.16
CA PRO A 143 1.14 3.35 11.04
C PRO A 143 -0.38 3.35 11.16
N ILE A 144 -1.01 4.50 10.96
CA ILE A 144 -2.47 4.53 10.91
C ILE A 144 -2.87 3.72 9.69
N VAL A 145 -3.32 2.51 9.97
CA VAL A 145 -3.87 1.61 8.97
C VAL A 145 -5.38 1.62 9.06
N ARG A 146 -6.02 1.36 7.96
CA ARG A 146 -7.45 1.05 7.88
C ARG A 146 -7.64 -0.26 7.12
N ASN A 147 -8.67 -0.98 7.49
CA ASN A 147 -9.08 -2.16 6.76
C ASN A 147 -10.07 -1.77 5.67
N ILE A 148 -9.80 -2.21 4.44
CA ILE A 148 -10.72 -2.13 3.31
C ILE A 148 -11.09 -3.55 2.90
N THR A 149 -12.38 -3.81 2.71
CA THR A 149 -12.88 -5.12 2.26
C THR A 149 -13.44 -4.97 0.86
N LEU A 150 -12.86 -5.74 -0.06
CA LEU A 150 -13.30 -5.83 -1.45
C LEU A 150 -13.88 -7.22 -1.67
N ILE A 151 -15.14 -7.28 -2.10
CA ILE A 151 -15.87 -8.54 -2.19
C ILE A 151 -15.78 -9.14 -3.61
N PRO A 152 -15.85 -10.47 -3.74
CA PRO A 152 -15.91 -11.15 -5.03
C PRO A 152 -17.02 -10.62 -5.94
N GLY A 153 -16.78 -10.63 -7.24
CA GLY A 153 -17.74 -10.19 -8.24
C GLY A 153 -17.85 -8.68 -8.43
N TRP A 154 -17.12 -7.85 -7.66
CA TRP A 154 -17.04 -6.43 -7.92
C TRP A 154 -16.18 -6.13 -9.14
N THR A 155 -16.60 -5.11 -9.88
CA THR A 155 -15.82 -4.53 -10.99
C THR A 155 -14.75 -3.58 -10.46
N VAL A 156 -13.81 -3.19 -11.30
CA VAL A 156 -12.87 -2.09 -11.00
C VAL A 156 -13.62 -0.81 -10.62
N GLU A 157 -14.78 -0.54 -11.27
CA GLU A 157 -15.61 0.64 -10.96
C GLU A 157 -16.23 0.54 -9.57
N ASP A 158 -16.73 -0.64 -9.18
CA ASP A 158 -17.27 -0.89 -7.83
C ASP A 158 -16.17 -0.73 -6.76
N PHE A 159 -14.94 -1.22 -7.04
CA PHE A 159 -13.79 -1.04 -6.15
C PHE A 159 -13.44 0.44 -5.99
N ALA A 160 -13.35 1.17 -7.10
CA ALA A 160 -13.03 2.60 -7.09
C ALA A 160 -14.09 3.41 -6.32
N GLU A 161 -15.38 3.10 -6.53
CA GLU A 161 -16.50 3.75 -5.81
C GLU A 161 -16.42 3.49 -4.31
N LYS A 162 -16.20 2.24 -3.92
CA LYS A 162 -16.05 1.87 -2.49
C LYS A 162 -14.86 2.58 -1.86
N LEU A 163 -13.69 2.55 -2.49
CA LEU A 163 -12.49 3.18 -1.98
C LEU A 163 -12.64 4.71 -1.88
N ALA A 164 -13.33 5.34 -2.84
CA ALA A 164 -13.63 6.76 -2.80
C ALA A 164 -14.64 7.11 -1.70
N SER A 165 -15.72 6.31 -1.55
CA SER A 165 -16.73 6.51 -0.50
C SER A 165 -16.17 6.37 0.91
N ASP A 166 -15.19 5.48 1.09
CA ASP A 166 -14.48 5.27 2.36
C ASP A 166 -13.38 6.32 2.61
N GLY A 167 -13.18 7.26 1.66
CA GLY A 167 -12.11 8.27 1.73
C GLY A 167 -10.71 7.65 1.66
N VAL A 168 -10.57 6.50 1.00
CA VAL A 168 -9.28 5.82 0.76
C VAL A 168 -8.60 6.43 -0.45
N VAL A 169 -9.36 6.59 -1.52
CA VAL A 169 -8.94 7.21 -2.78
C VAL A 169 -9.52 8.62 -2.86
N ALA A 170 -8.67 9.60 -3.10
CA ALA A 170 -9.08 11.01 -3.15
C ALA A 170 -9.72 11.37 -4.49
N ASP A 171 -9.22 10.81 -5.61
CA ASP A 171 -9.73 11.03 -6.96
C ASP A 171 -10.02 9.67 -7.62
N LYS A 172 -11.31 9.31 -7.64
CA LYS A 172 -11.80 8.08 -8.29
C LYS A 172 -11.38 7.99 -9.77
N ASN A 173 -11.37 9.11 -10.48
CA ASN A 173 -11.04 9.09 -11.92
C ASN A 173 -9.55 8.82 -12.16
N ALA A 174 -8.68 9.38 -11.32
CA ALA A 174 -7.24 9.09 -11.36
C ALA A 174 -6.97 7.61 -11.07
N PHE A 175 -7.63 7.05 -10.05
CA PHE A 175 -7.56 5.62 -9.74
C PHE A 175 -8.03 4.74 -10.92
N LEU A 176 -9.17 5.08 -11.52
CA LEU A 176 -9.71 4.36 -12.69
C LEU A 176 -8.78 4.45 -13.90
N GLU A 177 -8.10 5.56 -14.13
CA GLU A 177 -7.14 5.69 -15.24
C GLU A 177 -5.90 4.81 -15.05
N LEU A 178 -5.40 4.67 -13.80
CA LEU A 178 -4.36 3.68 -13.47
C LEU A 178 -4.82 2.25 -13.79
N CYS A 179 -6.05 1.92 -13.43
CA CYS A 179 -6.64 0.60 -13.72
C CYS A 179 -6.85 0.37 -15.22
N LYS A 180 -7.21 1.42 -15.97
CA LYS A 180 -7.48 1.36 -17.40
C LYS A 180 -6.24 1.14 -18.22
N THR A 181 -5.16 1.85 -17.93
CA THR A 181 -3.91 1.76 -18.68
C THR A 181 -3.03 0.61 -18.23
N GLY A 182 -2.96 0.34 -16.94
CA GLY A 182 -2.07 -0.66 -16.35
C GLY A 182 -0.57 -0.39 -16.52
N ASP A 183 -0.18 0.80 -17.03
CA ASP A 183 1.20 1.11 -17.40
C ASP A 183 2.17 1.09 -16.23
N ALA A 184 1.71 1.47 -15.05
CA ALA A 184 2.49 1.48 -13.83
C ALA A 184 2.77 0.06 -13.27
N PHE A 185 2.14 -0.99 -13.83
CA PHE A 185 2.14 -2.35 -13.28
C PHE A 185 2.73 -3.40 -14.23
N MET A 186 3.55 -2.97 -15.18
CA MET A 186 4.20 -3.84 -16.16
C MET A 186 5.25 -4.78 -15.54
N ASP A 187 5.63 -4.57 -14.31
CA ASP A 187 6.47 -5.46 -13.50
C ASP A 187 5.74 -6.74 -13.06
N TYR A 188 4.39 -6.74 -13.08
CA TYR A 188 3.60 -7.96 -12.94
C TYR A 188 3.48 -8.66 -14.29
N TYR A 189 4.08 -9.86 -14.43
CA TYR A 189 4.15 -10.59 -15.70
C TYR A 189 2.77 -10.80 -16.36
N TYR A 190 1.75 -11.11 -15.56
CA TYR A 190 0.39 -11.34 -16.06
C TYR A 190 -0.26 -10.04 -16.59
N ILE A 191 0.08 -8.87 -16.07
CA ILE A 191 -0.37 -7.59 -16.63
C ILE A 191 0.37 -7.28 -17.94
N ALA A 192 1.68 -7.55 -17.97
CA ALA A 192 2.47 -7.43 -19.19
C ALA A 192 1.94 -8.34 -20.31
N ASP A 193 1.59 -9.59 -19.98
CA ASP A 193 1.00 -10.56 -20.92
C ASP A 193 -0.34 -10.05 -21.48
N VAL A 194 -1.24 -9.57 -20.62
CA VAL A 194 -2.52 -8.96 -21.05
C VAL A 194 -2.28 -7.80 -22.01
N LYS A 195 -1.37 -6.89 -21.70
CA LYS A 195 -1.06 -5.72 -22.53
C LYS A 195 -0.38 -6.10 -23.85
N ALA A 196 0.30 -7.22 -23.93
CA ALA A 196 0.88 -7.74 -25.16
C ALA A 196 -0.17 -8.33 -26.12
N THR A 197 -1.41 -8.58 -25.66
CA THR A 197 -2.47 -9.13 -26.51
C THR A 197 -2.97 -8.09 -27.53
N ALA A 198 -3.38 -8.55 -28.72
CA ALA A 198 -3.97 -7.69 -29.75
C ALA A 198 -5.30 -7.03 -29.31
N ASN A 199 -5.92 -7.56 -28.28
CA ASN A 199 -7.21 -7.09 -27.77
C ASN A 199 -7.09 -6.17 -26.54
N ALA A 200 -5.90 -5.90 -26.05
CA ALA A 200 -5.68 -5.05 -24.87
C ALA A 200 -6.39 -3.68 -24.99
N SER A 201 -6.31 -3.02 -26.16
CA SER A 201 -6.92 -1.72 -26.41
C SER A 201 -8.46 -1.73 -26.46
N LYS A 202 -9.07 -2.91 -26.54
CA LYS A 202 -10.53 -3.08 -26.55
C LYS A 202 -11.09 -3.29 -25.15
N ARG A 203 -10.23 -3.50 -24.12
CA ARG A 203 -10.66 -3.68 -22.73
C ARG A 203 -11.09 -2.36 -22.13
N ARG A 204 -12.11 -2.41 -21.29
CA ARG A 204 -12.53 -1.25 -20.48
C ARG A 204 -11.44 -0.87 -19.47
N TYR A 205 -10.90 -1.86 -18.76
CA TYR A 205 -9.79 -1.75 -17.80
C TYR A 205 -8.83 -2.91 -18.01
N ILE A 206 -7.54 -2.62 -18.02
CA ILE A 206 -6.49 -3.66 -18.09
C ILE A 206 -6.45 -4.48 -16.79
N LEU A 207 -6.71 -3.81 -15.65
CA LEU A 207 -6.66 -4.48 -14.33
C LEU A 207 -7.97 -5.19 -13.96
N GLU A 208 -9.03 -5.15 -14.79
CA GLU A 208 -10.27 -5.91 -14.52
C GLU A 208 -9.97 -7.41 -14.41
N GLY A 209 -10.44 -8.03 -13.34
CA GLY A 209 -10.20 -9.45 -13.04
C GLY A 209 -8.92 -9.73 -12.24
N TYR A 210 -8.06 -8.73 -12.06
CA TYR A 210 -6.75 -8.88 -11.44
C TYR A 210 -6.62 -8.20 -10.06
N LEU A 211 -7.67 -7.59 -9.56
CA LEU A 211 -7.71 -7.01 -8.22
C LEU A 211 -8.35 -8.01 -7.25
N ALA A 212 -7.54 -8.88 -6.63
CA ALA A 212 -8.03 -10.00 -5.83
C ALA A 212 -8.98 -9.54 -4.71
N PRO A 213 -10.18 -10.09 -4.60
CA PRO A 213 -11.09 -9.82 -3.49
C PRO A 213 -10.50 -10.32 -2.17
N ASN A 214 -10.43 -9.45 -1.15
CA ASN A 214 -9.96 -9.77 0.20
C ASN A 214 -10.21 -8.58 1.14
N THR A 215 -9.91 -8.76 2.43
CA THR A 215 -9.76 -7.65 3.37
C THR A 215 -8.29 -7.26 3.45
N TYR A 216 -8.01 -6.00 3.17
CA TYR A 216 -6.66 -5.43 3.12
C TYR A 216 -6.48 -4.39 4.21
N GLU A 217 -5.40 -4.49 4.94
CA GLU A 217 -4.90 -3.41 5.75
C GLU A 217 -4.07 -2.47 4.86
N VAL A 218 -4.50 -1.22 4.73
CA VAL A 218 -3.80 -0.19 3.94
C VAL A 218 -3.44 1.00 4.81
N TYR A 219 -2.29 1.60 4.56
CA TYR A 219 -1.89 2.82 5.26
C TYR A 219 -2.82 3.96 4.89
N MET A 220 -3.16 4.82 5.87
CA MET A 220 -3.94 6.04 5.61
C MET A 220 -3.28 6.97 4.59
N THR A 221 -1.99 6.78 4.36
CA THR A 221 -1.13 7.59 3.50
C THR A 221 -0.79 6.91 2.20
N ALA A 222 -1.27 5.68 1.98
CA ALA A 222 -0.99 4.93 0.76
C ALA A 222 -1.50 5.68 -0.47
N THR A 223 -0.66 5.76 -1.48
CA THR A 223 -1.05 6.27 -2.80
C THR A 223 -1.94 5.26 -3.53
N ASP A 224 -2.69 5.72 -4.52
CA ASP A 224 -3.52 4.86 -5.37
C ASP A 224 -2.71 3.73 -6.01
N GLU A 225 -1.47 4.01 -6.43
CA GLU A 225 -0.57 3.00 -6.98
C GLU A 225 -0.15 1.96 -5.94
N GLU A 226 0.18 2.36 -4.71
CA GLU A 226 0.53 1.43 -3.63
C GLU A 226 -0.64 0.53 -3.24
N ILE A 227 -1.87 1.07 -3.24
CA ILE A 227 -3.09 0.30 -3.02
C ILE A 227 -3.25 -0.75 -4.12
N LEU A 228 -3.18 -0.35 -5.39
CA LEU A 228 -3.29 -1.27 -6.53
C LEU A 228 -2.19 -2.33 -6.52
N ARG A 229 -0.94 -1.98 -6.20
CA ARG A 229 0.16 -2.95 -6.06
C ARG A 229 -0.13 -3.99 -4.98
N LYS A 230 -0.72 -3.58 -3.86
CA LYS A 230 -1.11 -4.52 -2.80
C LYS A 230 -2.19 -5.50 -3.26
N LEU A 231 -3.18 -5.04 -4.02
CA LEU A 231 -4.23 -5.87 -4.59
C LEU A 231 -3.66 -6.85 -5.64
N LEU A 232 -2.79 -6.36 -6.53
CA LEU A 232 -2.12 -7.18 -7.55
C LEU A 232 -1.21 -8.25 -6.92
N SER A 233 -0.42 -7.89 -5.90
CA SER A 233 0.43 -8.87 -5.18
C SER A 233 -0.39 -9.99 -4.55
N GLN A 234 -1.60 -9.71 -4.07
CA GLN A 234 -2.51 -10.74 -3.58
C GLN A 234 -3.00 -11.64 -4.72
N THR A 235 -3.24 -11.08 -5.91
CA THR A 235 -3.61 -11.87 -7.09
C THR A 235 -2.53 -12.87 -7.45
N GLU A 236 -1.26 -12.48 -7.41
CA GLU A 236 -0.13 -13.39 -7.62
C GLU A 236 -0.12 -14.54 -6.60
N ALA A 237 -0.45 -14.24 -5.33
CA ALA A 237 -0.49 -15.24 -4.27
C ALA A 237 -1.64 -16.26 -4.42
N VAL A 238 -2.74 -15.91 -5.12
CA VAL A 238 -3.86 -16.82 -5.40
C VAL A 238 -3.68 -17.64 -6.67
N PHE A 239 -2.56 -17.50 -7.41
CA PHE A 239 -2.24 -18.30 -8.59
C PHE A 239 -1.10 -19.28 -8.29
N PRO A 240 -1.38 -20.45 -7.70
CA PRO A 240 -0.36 -21.46 -7.50
C PRO A 240 0.17 -21.96 -8.85
N ALA A 241 1.40 -22.45 -8.87
CA ALA A 241 2.09 -22.84 -10.11
C ALA A 241 1.38 -23.95 -10.91
N ASP A 242 0.59 -24.79 -10.25
CA ASP A 242 -0.23 -25.84 -10.87
C ASP A 242 -1.39 -25.28 -11.70
N TYR A 243 -1.88 -24.07 -11.39
CA TYR A 243 -2.94 -23.42 -12.19
C TYR A 243 -2.47 -23.11 -13.62
N GLN A 244 -1.25 -22.66 -13.78
CA GLN A 244 -0.65 -22.44 -15.10
C GLN A 244 -0.56 -23.75 -15.91
N THR A 245 -0.15 -24.84 -15.26
CA THR A 245 -0.10 -26.17 -15.85
C THR A 245 -1.48 -26.63 -16.28
N ARG A 246 -2.45 -26.50 -15.37
CA ARG A 246 -3.84 -26.90 -15.63
C ARG A 246 -4.49 -26.09 -16.74
N ALA A 247 -4.28 -24.79 -16.78
CA ALA A 247 -4.75 -23.93 -17.88
C ALA A 247 -4.20 -24.40 -19.23
N THR A 248 -2.90 -24.74 -19.29
CA THR A 248 -2.26 -25.27 -20.49
C THR A 248 -2.87 -26.61 -20.93
N GLU A 249 -3.21 -27.51 -20.00
CA GLU A 249 -3.91 -28.78 -20.30
C GLU A 249 -5.29 -28.53 -20.91
N LEU A 250 -5.98 -27.47 -20.48
CA LEU A 250 -7.27 -27.06 -21.03
C LEU A 250 -7.15 -26.29 -22.36
N GLY A 251 -5.91 -25.98 -22.81
CA GLY A 251 -5.65 -25.16 -23.99
C GLY A 251 -6.00 -23.70 -23.79
N MET A 252 -5.95 -23.20 -22.53
CA MET A 252 -6.29 -21.84 -22.15
C MET A 252 -5.08 -21.08 -21.61
N THR A 253 -5.03 -19.79 -21.84
CA THR A 253 -4.17 -18.86 -21.13
C THR A 253 -4.74 -18.55 -19.74
N MET A 254 -3.92 -18.08 -18.80
CA MET A 254 -4.42 -17.65 -17.49
C MET A 254 -5.41 -16.49 -17.60
N ASP A 255 -5.23 -15.61 -18.58
CA ASP A 255 -6.17 -14.52 -18.84
C ASP A 255 -7.56 -15.04 -19.29
N GLU A 256 -7.60 -16.07 -20.11
CA GLU A 256 -8.86 -16.74 -20.49
C GLU A 256 -9.50 -17.46 -19.30
N VAL A 257 -8.69 -18.05 -18.41
CA VAL A 257 -9.18 -18.65 -17.16
C VAL A 257 -9.82 -17.58 -16.25
N ILE A 258 -9.16 -16.44 -16.05
CA ILE A 258 -9.71 -15.34 -15.24
C ILE A 258 -10.96 -14.76 -15.89
N THR A 259 -10.98 -14.63 -17.22
CA THR A 259 -12.12 -14.19 -17.97
C THR A 259 -13.32 -15.14 -17.75
N LEU A 260 -13.11 -16.44 -17.90
CA LEU A 260 -14.13 -17.45 -17.63
C LEU A 260 -14.59 -17.43 -16.17
N ALA A 261 -13.66 -17.33 -15.22
CA ALA A 261 -13.96 -17.24 -13.80
C ALA A 261 -14.85 -16.03 -13.47
N SER A 262 -14.61 -14.90 -14.13
CA SER A 262 -15.42 -13.69 -13.94
C SER A 262 -16.87 -13.85 -14.44
N LEU A 263 -17.09 -14.66 -15.48
CA LEU A 263 -18.43 -15.05 -15.91
C LEU A 263 -19.10 -15.98 -14.87
N ILE A 264 -18.39 -17.01 -14.43
CA ILE A 264 -18.87 -17.98 -13.43
C ILE A 264 -19.27 -17.26 -12.14
N GLU A 265 -18.42 -16.35 -11.65
CA GLU A 265 -18.68 -15.55 -10.44
C GLU A 265 -19.97 -14.76 -10.50
N LYS A 266 -20.32 -14.24 -11.67
CA LYS A 266 -21.53 -13.41 -11.85
C LYS A 266 -22.78 -14.21 -12.16
N GLU A 267 -22.64 -15.45 -12.67
CA GLU A 267 -23.78 -16.31 -13.08
C GLU A 267 -24.35 -17.13 -11.94
N ALA A 268 -23.55 -17.51 -10.94
CA ALA A 268 -23.97 -18.51 -9.99
C ALA A 268 -23.54 -18.18 -8.54
N LYS A 269 -24.02 -18.98 -7.61
CA LYS A 269 -23.47 -19.10 -6.25
C LYS A 269 -22.36 -20.16 -6.26
N ALA A 270 -21.45 -20.11 -5.29
CA ALA A 270 -20.28 -20.99 -5.22
C ALA A 270 -20.61 -22.50 -5.34
N ALA A 271 -21.78 -22.93 -4.85
CA ALA A 271 -22.22 -24.33 -4.94
C ALA A 271 -22.44 -24.84 -6.38
N ASP A 272 -22.67 -23.94 -7.34
CA ASP A 272 -22.93 -24.30 -8.74
C ASP A 272 -21.80 -23.84 -9.70
N PHE A 273 -20.71 -23.23 -9.19
CA PHE A 273 -19.60 -22.74 -10.01
C PHE A 273 -19.03 -23.78 -10.94
N THR A 274 -18.77 -25.00 -10.46
CA THR A 274 -18.19 -26.09 -11.27
C THR A 274 -19.14 -26.59 -12.36
N LYS A 275 -20.46 -26.56 -12.11
CA LYS A 275 -21.50 -26.94 -13.09
C LYS A 275 -21.64 -25.89 -14.19
N VAL A 276 -21.70 -24.58 -13.80
CA VAL A 276 -21.72 -23.48 -14.77
C VAL A 276 -20.44 -23.47 -15.60
N SER A 277 -19.29 -23.71 -14.96
CA SER A 277 -18.02 -23.91 -15.65
C SER A 277 -18.09 -25.02 -16.70
N ALA A 278 -18.65 -26.17 -16.36
CA ALA A 278 -18.80 -27.29 -17.28
C ALA A 278 -19.66 -26.92 -18.52
N VAL A 279 -20.76 -26.18 -18.32
CA VAL A 279 -21.57 -25.69 -19.42
C VAL A 279 -20.79 -24.76 -20.33
N PHE A 280 -20.03 -23.81 -19.78
CA PHE A 280 -19.22 -22.90 -20.57
C PHE A 280 -18.10 -23.64 -21.32
N HIS A 281 -17.40 -24.57 -20.69
CA HIS A 281 -16.40 -25.41 -21.38
C HIS A 281 -17.00 -26.22 -22.54
N ASN A 282 -18.18 -26.84 -22.34
CA ASN A 282 -18.87 -27.56 -23.38
C ASN A 282 -19.27 -26.66 -24.57
N ARG A 283 -19.75 -25.45 -24.30
CA ARG A 283 -20.10 -24.46 -25.32
C ARG A 283 -18.85 -23.99 -26.09
N LEU A 284 -17.76 -23.64 -25.38
CA LEU A 284 -16.50 -23.23 -26.00
C LEU A 284 -15.94 -24.31 -26.90
N LYS A 285 -15.91 -25.55 -26.43
CA LYS A 285 -15.44 -26.72 -27.20
C LYS A 285 -16.23 -26.94 -28.49
N GLN A 286 -17.53 -26.62 -28.49
CA GLN A 286 -18.43 -26.78 -29.65
C GLN A 286 -18.59 -25.50 -30.46
N ASN A 287 -17.85 -24.44 -30.15
CA ASN A 287 -17.96 -23.12 -30.77
C ASN A 287 -19.38 -22.53 -30.68
N ILE A 288 -20.11 -22.84 -29.62
CA ILE A 288 -21.42 -22.28 -29.31
C ILE A 288 -21.18 -20.96 -28.55
N LYS A 289 -21.95 -19.90 -28.90
CA LYS A 289 -21.88 -18.61 -28.20
C LYS A 289 -22.21 -18.82 -26.72
N LEU A 290 -21.49 -18.14 -25.81
CA LEU A 290 -21.73 -18.29 -24.38
C LEU A 290 -23.10 -17.74 -23.97
N GLY A 291 -23.59 -16.67 -24.62
CA GLY A 291 -24.92 -16.12 -24.41
C GLY A 291 -25.19 -15.81 -22.93
N SER A 292 -24.25 -15.18 -22.28
CA SER A 292 -24.28 -14.91 -20.85
C SER A 292 -24.77 -13.49 -20.59
N ASP A 293 -25.87 -13.36 -19.84
CA ASP A 293 -26.54 -12.08 -19.51
C ASP A 293 -25.62 -11.13 -18.77
N VAL A 294 -24.75 -11.67 -17.92
CA VAL A 294 -23.84 -10.87 -17.10
C VAL A 294 -22.84 -10.05 -17.94
N THR A 295 -22.58 -10.48 -19.19
CA THR A 295 -21.77 -9.69 -20.14
C THR A 295 -22.51 -8.45 -20.62
N ILE A 296 -23.82 -8.54 -20.80
CA ILE A 296 -24.66 -7.38 -21.12
C ILE A 296 -24.77 -6.44 -19.92
N HIS A 297 -24.92 -6.99 -18.71
CA HIS A 297 -24.90 -6.17 -17.49
C HIS A 297 -23.61 -5.37 -17.33
N TYR A 298 -22.46 -5.99 -17.63
CA TYR A 298 -21.16 -5.28 -17.62
C TYR A 298 -21.07 -4.16 -18.65
N ILE A 299 -21.64 -4.39 -19.84
CA ILE A 299 -21.65 -3.39 -20.94
C ILE A 299 -22.52 -2.20 -20.58
N THR A 300 -23.73 -2.45 -20.07
CA THR A 300 -24.77 -1.43 -19.83
C THR A 300 -24.67 -0.79 -18.44
N GLY A 301 -24.04 -1.46 -17.48
CA GLY A 301 -24.04 -1.07 -16.06
C GLY A 301 -25.37 -1.34 -15.35
N VAL A 302 -26.34 -1.98 -16.01
CA VAL A 302 -27.69 -2.27 -15.47
C VAL A 302 -27.90 -3.78 -15.38
N ARG A 303 -28.28 -4.25 -14.19
CA ARG A 303 -28.63 -5.66 -14.00
C ARG A 303 -30.13 -5.86 -14.23
N LYS A 304 -30.48 -6.61 -15.27
CA LYS A 304 -31.83 -7.03 -15.61
C LYS A 304 -31.91 -8.54 -15.69
N MET A 305 -33.01 -9.14 -15.24
CA MET A 305 -33.29 -10.58 -15.45
C MET A 305 -33.89 -10.84 -16.83
N ASN A 306 -34.57 -9.83 -17.39
CA ASN A 306 -35.22 -9.96 -18.70
C ASN A 306 -34.55 -8.97 -19.70
N LEU A 307 -33.61 -9.49 -20.53
CA LEU A 307 -32.93 -8.70 -21.55
C LEU A 307 -33.82 -8.53 -22.78
N THR A 308 -33.82 -7.32 -23.32
CA THR A 308 -34.50 -6.99 -24.59
C THR A 308 -33.69 -7.40 -25.80
N ASN A 309 -34.32 -7.54 -26.97
CA ASN A 309 -33.61 -7.79 -28.23
C ASN A 309 -32.57 -6.71 -28.54
N SER A 310 -32.84 -5.45 -28.18
CA SER A 310 -31.87 -4.35 -28.35
C SER A 310 -30.64 -4.55 -27.47
N ASP A 311 -30.78 -5.01 -26.22
CA ASP A 311 -29.67 -5.30 -25.31
C ASP A 311 -28.76 -6.39 -25.90
N LEU A 312 -29.35 -7.45 -26.47
CA LEU A 312 -28.61 -8.56 -27.08
C LEU A 312 -27.85 -8.17 -28.36
N GLN A 313 -28.21 -7.08 -29.03
CA GLN A 313 -27.57 -6.62 -30.28
C GLN A 313 -26.50 -5.55 -30.09
N ILE A 314 -26.22 -5.14 -28.82
CA ILE A 314 -25.19 -4.13 -28.53
C ILE A 314 -23.85 -4.55 -29.13
N ASP A 315 -23.23 -3.64 -29.88
CA ASP A 315 -21.93 -3.88 -30.50
C ASP A 315 -20.80 -3.61 -29.48
N SER A 316 -20.38 -4.67 -28.79
CA SER A 316 -19.31 -4.60 -27.81
C SER A 316 -18.48 -5.89 -27.85
N PRO A 317 -17.15 -5.80 -27.70
CA PRO A 317 -16.29 -6.97 -27.65
C PRO A 317 -16.53 -7.86 -26.40
N TYR A 318 -17.35 -7.40 -25.47
CA TYR A 318 -17.81 -8.17 -24.32
C TYR A 318 -19.09 -8.94 -24.61
N ASN A 319 -19.83 -8.67 -25.69
CA ASN A 319 -21.14 -9.27 -25.94
C ASN A 319 -21.04 -10.72 -26.41
N THR A 320 -21.27 -11.67 -25.50
CA THR A 320 -21.24 -13.11 -25.77
C THR A 320 -22.48 -13.64 -26.50
N TYR A 321 -23.53 -12.84 -26.70
CA TYR A 321 -24.65 -13.14 -27.59
C TYR A 321 -24.31 -12.88 -29.05
N LYS A 322 -23.47 -11.87 -29.30
CA LYS A 322 -23.10 -11.46 -30.64
C LYS A 322 -21.88 -12.21 -31.15
N TYR A 323 -20.87 -12.37 -30.32
CA TYR A 323 -19.58 -12.98 -30.64
C TYR A 323 -19.41 -14.35 -29.96
N ALA A 324 -18.84 -15.33 -30.71
CA ALA A 324 -18.52 -16.63 -30.15
C ALA A 324 -17.19 -16.59 -29.38
N GLY A 325 -17.02 -17.50 -28.43
CA GLY A 325 -15.87 -17.56 -27.55
C GLY A 325 -16.01 -16.71 -26.28
N LEU A 326 -14.90 -16.55 -25.58
CA LEU A 326 -14.83 -15.67 -24.40
C LEU A 326 -14.90 -14.19 -24.81
N PRO A 327 -15.41 -13.32 -23.93
CA PRO A 327 -15.31 -11.88 -24.15
C PRO A 327 -13.86 -11.42 -24.15
N VAL A 328 -13.62 -10.18 -24.54
CA VAL A 328 -12.28 -9.60 -24.68
C VAL A 328 -11.44 -9.59 -23.39
N GLY A 329 -12.07 -9.75 -22.25
CA GLY A 329 -11.45 -9.80 -20.94
C GLY A 329 -12.47 -10.00 -19.82
N PRO A 330 -12.03 -10.04 -18.56
CA PRO A 330 -12.87 -10.23 -17.40
C PRO A 330 -13.93 -9.12 -17.26
N ILE A 331 -15.05 -9.45 -16.61
CA ILE A 331 -16.18 -8.54 -16.35
C ILE A 331 -16.35 -8.21 -14.85
N CYS A 332 -15.53 -8.79 -14.01
CA CYS A 332 -15.42 -8.50 -12.57
C CYS A 332 -14.15 -9.16 -12.02
N ASN A 333 -13.86 -8.90 -10.77
CA ASN A 333 -12.76 -9.54 -10.05
C ASN A 333 -13.31 -10.81 -9.34
N PRO A 334 -12.94 -12.02 -9.83
CA PRO A 334 -13.50 -13.27 -9.34
C PRO A 334 -12.88 -13.72 -8.03
N SER A 335 -13.60 -14.56 -7.28
CA SER A 335 -13.09 -15.30 -6.13
C SER A 335 -12.08 -16.37 -6.54
N ALA A 336 -11.28 -16.84 -5.58
CA ALA A 336 -10.41 -18.00 -5.78
C ALA A 336 -11.20 -19.28 -6.12
N GLU A 337 -12.41 -19.41 -5.55
CA GLU A 337 -13.32 -20.50 -5.83
C GLU A 337 -13.79 -20.50 -7.28
N ALA A 338 -14.13 -19.33 -7.85
CA ALA A 338 -14.55 -19.24 -9.24
C ALA A 338 -13.37 -19.51 -10.20
N ILE A 339 -12.15 -19.08 -9.85
CA ILE A 339 -10.93 -19.38 -10.61
C ILE A 339 -10.66 -20.89 -10.58
N THR A 340 -10.78 -21.52 -9.42
CA THR A 340 -10.65 -22.97 -9.28
C THR A 340 -11.71 -23.70 -10.11
N ALA A 341 -12.96 -23.24 -10.09
CA ALA A 341 -14.05 -23.83 -10.87
C ALA A 341 -13.81 -23.68 -12.38
N ALA A 342 -13.23 -22.58 -12.84
CA ALA A 342 -12.87 -22.38 -14.24
C ALA A 342 -11.82 -23.40 -14.71
N LEU A 343 -10.88 -23.80 -13.84
CA LEU A 343 -9.85 -24.80 -14.11
C LEU A 343 -10.35 -26.25 -13.94
N TYR A 344 -11.27 -26.46 -13.03
CA TYR A 344 -11.78 -27.79 -12.65
C TYR A 344 -13.32 -27.83 -12.77
N PRO A 345 -13.86 -27.85 -14.01
CA PRO A 345 -15.30 -27.98 -14.23
C PRO A 345 -15.83 -29.32 -13.73
N ASP A 346 -17.13 -29.42 -13.42
CA ASP A 346 -17.79 -30.66 -13.01
C ASP A 346 -17.67 -31.70 -14.11
N GLU A 347 -16.95 -32.81 -13.82
CA GLU A 347 -16.65 -33.86 -14.78
C GLU A 347 -17.92 -34.56 -15.30
N THR A 348 -18.94 -34.73 -14.46
CA THR A 348 -20.21 -35.35 -14.85
C THR A 348 -20.94 -34.47 -15.86
N TYR A 349 -21.01 -33.16 -15.58
CA TYR A 349 -21.67 -32.20 -16.49
C TYR A 349 -20.92 -32.01 -17.79
N VAL A 350 -19.58 -32.12 -17.78
CA VAL A 350 -18.76 -32.15 -19.00
C VAL A 350 -19.05 -33.42 -19.79
N ALA A 351 -18.98 -34.59 -19.16
CA ALA A 351 -19.17 -35.89 -19.83
C ALA A 351 -20.58 -36.08 -20.39
N GLU A 352 -21.58 -35.59 -19.66
CA GLU A 352 -22.99 -35.67 -20.06
C GLU A 352 -23.44 -34.55 -21.01
N ASN A 353 -22.51 -33.65 -21.37
CA ASN A 353 -22.69 -32.58 -22.35
C ASN A 353 -23.84 -31.61 -22.00
N TYR A 354 -23.87 -31.11 -20.73
CA TYR A 354 -24.76 -30.02 -20.37
C TYR A 354 -24.38 -28.74 -21.12
N LEU A 355 -25.36 -28.12 -21.75
CA LEU A 355 -25.14 -26.94 -22.62
C LEU A 355 -25.90 -25.69 -22.20
N TYR A 356 -26.86 -25.81 -21.31
CA TYR A 356 -27.78 -24.73 -20.94
C TYR A 356 -27.99 -24.68 -19.43
N PHE A 357 -28.22 -23.50 -18.94
CA PHE A 357 -28.78 -23.26 -17.60
C PHE A 357 -29.67 -22.03 -17.60
N CYS A 358 -30.55 -21.92 -16.64
CA CYS A 358 -31.34 -20.70 -16.36
C CYS A 358 -31.67 -20.62 -14.88
N SER A 359 -31.99 -19.41 -14.41
CA SER A 359 -32.42 -19.20 -13.02
C SER A 359 -33.79 -19.87 -12.80
N LYS A 360 -33.91 -20.69 -11.77
CA LYS A 360 -35.22 -21.18 -11.30
C LYS A 360 -35.92 -20.12 -10.47
N ASP A 361 -35.16 -19.41 -9.64
CA ASP A 361 -35.64 -18.41 -8.73
C ASP A 361 -34.60 -17.33 -8.53
N PRO A 362 -34.88 -16.08 -8.93
CA PRO A 362 -33.99 -14.96 -8.83
C PRO A 362 -33.55 -14.63 -7.38
N GLU A 363 -34.38 -14.93 -6.37
CA GLU A 363 -34.07 -14.63 -4.98
C GLU A 363 -33.11 -15.66 -4.38
N SER A 364 -33.42 -16.95 -4.55
CA SER A 364 -32.54 -18.03 -4.07
C SER A 364 -31.27 -18.17 -4.91
N GLY A 365 -31.29 -17.77 -6.20
CA GLY A 365 -30.20 -17.96 -7.16
C GLY A 365 -30.03 -19.44 -7.55
N GLU A 366 -31.01 -20.29 -7.34
CA GLU A 366 -30.98 -21.69 -7.77
C GLU A 366 -31.05 -21.79 -9.30
N LEU A 367 -30.21 -22.67 -9.89
CA LEU A 367 -30.13 -22.86 -11.33
C LEU A 367 -30.78 -24.19 -11.76
N TYR A 368 -31.35 -24.18 -12.96
CA TYR A 368 -31.76 -25.36 -13.70
C TYR A 368 -30.80 -25.60 -14.85
N PHE A 369 -30.31 -26.82 -14.98
CA PHE A 369 -29.35 -27.21 -16.04
C PHE A 369 -30.02 -28.17 -17.02
N SER A 370 -29.73 -28.03 -18.32
CA SER A 370 -30.25 -28.86 -19.37
C SER A 370 -29.23 -29.15 -20.47
N LYS A 371 -29.49 -30.23 -21.23
CA LYS A 371 -28.57 -30.68 -22.29
C LYS A 371 -29.02 -30.21 -23.68
N THR A 372 -30.30 -29.99 -23.86
CA THR A 372 -30.88 -29.64 -25.14
C THR A 372 -31.56 -28.28 -25.09
N GLN A 373 -31.62 -27.59 -26.25
CA GLN A 373 -32.36 -26.35 -26.40
C GLN A 373 -33.86 -26.52 -26.01
N ALA A 374 -34.47 -27.64 -26.39
CA ALA A 374 -35.86 -27.90 -26.09
C ALA A 374 -36.16 -27.99 -24.58
N GLU A 375 -35.28 -28.64 -23.81
CA GLU A 375 -35.36 -28.67 -22.34
C GLU A 375 -35.16 -27.28 -21.74
N HIS A 376 -34.22 -26.52 -22.28
CA HIS A 376 -33.95 -25.14 -21.85
C HIS A 376 -35.20 -24.26 -22.10
N ASP A 377 -35.78 -24.29 -23.31
CA ASP A 377 -36.94 -23.47 -23.67
C ASP A 377 -38.14 -23.79 -22.79
N GLN A 378 -38.33 -25.08 -22.45
CA GLN A 378 -39.37 -25.48 -21.49
C GLN A 378 -39.14 -24.91 -20.09
N ALA A 379 -37.90 -24.95 -19.61
CA ALA A 379 -37.52 -24.38 -18.31
C ALA A 379 -37.71 -22.86 -18.29
N VAL A 380 -37.27 -22.16 -19.34
CA VAL A 380 -37.47 -20.72 -19.49
C VAL A 380 -38.96 -20.37 -19.48
N ALA A 381 -39.80 -21.12 -20.21
CA ALA A 381 -41.27 -20.89 -20.18
C ALA A 381 -41.88 -21.00 -18.78
N ILE A 382 -41.34 -21.87 -17.94
CA ILE A 382 -41.80 -22.07 -16.56
C ILE A 382 -41.33 -20.91 -15.64
N TYR A 383 -40.05 -20.47 -15.78
CA TYR A 383 -39.43 -19.58 -14.82
C TYR A 383 -39.45 -18.10 -15.23
N ALA A 384 -39.59 -17.75 -16.52
CA ALA A 384 -39.60 -16.37 -17.00
C ALA A 384 -40.65 -15.45 -16.32
N PRO A 385 -41.85 -15.91 -15.95
CA PRO A 385 -42.80 -15.08 -15.19
C PRO A 385 -42.25 -14.62 -13.82
N LEU A 386 -41.41 -15.44 -13.18
CA LEU A 386 -40.77 -15.07 -11.91
C LEU A 386 -39.68 -14.00 -12.12
N TRP A 387 -38.96 -14.08 -13.22
CA TRP A 387 -37.93 -13.08 -13.58
C TRP A 387 -38.56 -11.71 -13.86
N GLN A 388 -39.67 -11.70 -14.58
CA GLN A 388 -40.41 -10.47 -14.85
C GLN A 388 -40.93 -9.85 -13.56
N ALA A 389 -41.60 -10.63 -12.70
CA ALA A 389 -42.10 -10.16 -11.43
C ALA A 389 -40.97 -9.63 -10.51
N TYR A 390 -39.81 -10.26 -10.55
CA TYR A 390 -38.63 -9.82 -9.81
C TYR A 390 -38.11 -8.46 -10.30
N ASP A 391 -37.98 -8.27 -11.63
CA ASP A 391 -37.54 -7.00 -12.20
C ASP A 391 -38.56 -5.88 -11.91
N GLU A 392 -39.87 -6.13 -12.11
CA GLU A 392 -40.93 -5.18 -11.78
C GLU A 392 -40.88 -4.75 -10.30
N SER A 393 -40.64 -5.70 -9.36
CA SER A 393 -40.57 -5.40 -7.93
C SER A 393 -39.41 -4.45 -7.59
N ARG A 394 -38.40 -4.35 -8.45
CA ARG A 394 -37.21 -3.51 -8.29
C ARG A 394 -37.25 -2.22 -9.15
N GLY A 395 -38.39 -1.99 -9.86
CA GLY A 395 -38.54 -0.83 -10.72
C GLY A 395 -37.62 -0.85 -11.96
N ILE A 396 -37.25 -2.04 -12.42
CA ILE A 396 -36.42 -2.25 -13.61
C ILE A 396 -37.42 -2.54 -14.78
N GLU A 397 -37.43 -1.68 -15.79
CA GLU A 397 -38.23 -1.83 -17.02
C GLU A 397 -37.43 -2.52 -18.15
#